data_2f5a66b0fef41cb28eb0947aed79cde3
#
_entry.id   2f5a66b0fef41cb28eb0947aed79cde3
#
_cell.length_a   1.000
_cell.length_b   1.000
_cell.length_c   1.000
_cell.angle_alpha   90.00
_cell.angle_beta   90.00
_cell.angle_gamma   90.00
#
_symmetry.space_group_name_H-M   'P 1'
#
loop_
_entity.id
_entity.type
_entity.pdbx_description
1 polymer ?
#
loop_
_entity_poly.entity_id
_entity_poly.type
_entity_poly.pdbx_seq_one_letter_code
_entity_poly.pdbx_strand_id
1 'polypeptide(L)'
;AIRLMPEQNEFLAMIYDNLAECYLEEDLYDVAMEAYKKAYQILYKNEKYAYYSLRGMAHVFLMRNQLDSALCYFRKAYDCVLVTHDSSRLPILYNDFATVYEQKKEYVRANEYISKVISMLKSDELDKVYRHKGEIMLELDQLDSARHYFALNKDVQDVYGMAARYDGLYELEKRLGNWEAAVQNADAYMVLYDSIQELSDRQKLDELMDNHQLE
;
A
#
# COMPACT_ATOMS: atom_id res chain seq x y z
N ALA A 1 21.80 -30.98 -12.25
CA ALA A 1 21.12 -29.70 -12.03
C ALA A 1 21.14 -28.90 -13.33
N ILE A 2 19.98 -28.62 -13.92
CA ILE A 2 19.86 -27.77 -15.12
C ILE A 2 20.24 -26.36 -14.68
N ARG A 3 21.35 -25.84 -15.22
CA ARG A 3 21.78 -24.46 -14.99
C ARG A 3 20.97 -23.58 -15.92
N LEU A 4 19.90 -23.01 -15.41
CA LEU A 4 19.09 -22.02 -16.15
C LEU A 4 19.97 -20.83 -16.57
N MET A 5 19.67 -20.24 -17.74
CA MET A 5 20.28 -18.96 -18.11
C MET A 5 19.88 -17.87 -17.14
N PRO A 6 20.70 -16.81 -16.93
CA PRO A 6 20.38 -15.72 -15.99
C PRO A 6 19.00 -15.12 -16.20
N GLU A 7 18.59 -14.88 -17.44
CA GLU A 7 17.26 -14.35 -17.82
C GLU A 7 16.11 -15.28 -17.41
N GLN A 8 16.30 -16.61 -17.48
CA GLN A 8 15.30 -17.59 -17.04
C GLN A 8 15.16 -17.60 -15.52
N ASN A 9 16.24 -17.34 -14.79
CA ASN A 9 16.20 -17.19 -13.33
C ASN A 9 15.44 -15.93 -12.91
N GLU A 10 15.65 -14.81 -13.59
CA GLU A 10 14.93 -13.56 -13.33
C GLU A 10 13.44 -13.73 -13.57
N PHE A 11 13.05 -14.34 -14.68
CA PHE A 11 11.65 -14.61 -15.00
C PHE A 11 10.99 -15.55 -13.97
N LEU A 12 11.69 -16.61 -13.56
CA LEU A 12 11.18 -17.52 -12.53
C LEU A 12 10.99 -16.81 -11.18
N ALA A 13 11.91 -15.94 -10.81
CA ALA A 13 11.77 -15.17 -9.57
C ALA A 13 10.61 -14.18 -9.63
N MET A 14 10.39 -13.50 -10.76
CA MET A 14 9.23 -12.65 -10.97
C MET A 14 7.90 -13.42 -10.83
N ILE A 15 7.86 -14.68 -11.33
CA ILE A 15 6.68 -15.55 -11.15
C ILE A 15 6.44 -15.81 -9.66
N TYR A 16 7.50 -16.11 -8.89
CA TYR A 16 7.35 -16.31 -7.45
C TYR A 16 6.94 -15.04 -6.71
N ASP A 17 7.45 -13.86 -7.08
CA ASP A 17 7.05 -12.59 -6.47
C ASP A 17 5.58 -12.29 -6.77
N ASN A 18 5.11 -12.45 -8.01
CA ASN A 18 3.71 -12.26 -8.38
C ASN A 18 2.77 -13.26 -7.68
N LEU A 19 3.19 -14.54 -7.62
CA LEU A 19 2.43 -15.55 -6.89
C LEU A 19 2.35 -15.24 -5.40
N ALA A 20 3.43 -14.73 -4.82
CA ALA A 20 3.45 -14.31 -3.42
C ALA A 20 2.52 -13.12 -3.15
N GLU A 21 2.41 -12.18 -4.11
CA GLU A 21 1.48 -11.06 -4.02
C GLU A 21 0.02 -11.54 -4.02
N CYS A 22 -0.34 -12.46 -4.91
CA CYS A 22 -1.67 -13.09 -4.90
C CYS A 22 -1.96 -13.80 -3.55
N TYR A 23 -1.00 -14.55 -3.01
CA TYR A 23 -1.18 -15.17 -1.70
C TYR A 23 -1.29 -14.16 -0.56
N LEU A 24 -0.62 -13.01 -0.67
CA LEU A 24 -0.72 -11.93 0.31
C LEU A 24 -2.11 -11.28 0.30
N GLU A 25 -2.70 -11.09 -0.87
CA GLU A 25 -4.07 -10.59 -1.05
C GLU A 25 -5.13 -11.56 -0.49
N GLU A 26 -4.84 -12.86 -0.52
CA GLU A 26 -5.70 -13.91 0.06
C GLU A 26 -5.42 -14.17 1.56
N ASP A 27 -4.65 -13.31 2.23
CA ASP A 27 -4.24 -13.44 3.63
C ASP A 27 -3.43 -14.72 3.95
N LEU A 28 -2.91 -15.40 2.92
CA LEU A 28 -2.11 -16.62 3.05
C LEU A 28 -0.63 -16.28 3.34
N TYR A 29 -0.39 -15.57 4.45
CA TYR A 29 0.90 -14.96 4.80
C TYR A 29 2.09 -15.93 4.83
N ASP A 30 1.91 -17.17 5.30
CA ASP A 30 2.99 -18.16 5.35
C ASP A 30 3.40 -18.61 3.95
N VAL A 31 2.42 -18.83 3.08
CA VAL A 31 2.66 -19.25 1.70
C VAL A 31 3.29 -18.10 0.89
N ALA A 32 2.78 -16.87 1.07
CA ALA A 32 3.36 -15.66 0.49
C ALA A 32 4.83 -15.49 0.91
N MET A 33 5.13 -15.62 2.20
CA MET A 33 6.50 -15.53 2.72
C MET A 33 7.43 -16.56 2.10
N GLU A 34 7.01 -17.82 1.95
CA GLU A 34 7.83 -18.86 1.32
C GLU A 34 8.05 -18.60 -0.18
N ALA A 35 7.05 -18.08 -0.90
CA ALA A 35 7.19 -17.71 -2.29
C ALA A 35 8.17 -16.53 -2.47
N TYR A 36 8.06 -15.45 -1.66
CA TYR A 36 9.04 -14.35 -1.66
C TYR A 36 10.47 -14.82 -1.33
N LYS A 37 10.62 -15.74 -0.36
CA LYS A 37 11.94 -16.31 -0.05
C LYS A 37 12.53 -17.08 -1.24
N LYS A 38 11.72 -17.84 -1.98
CA LYS A 38 12.17 -18.55 -3.19
C LYS A 38 12.62 -17.56 -4.26
N ALA A 39 11.84 -16.51 -4.52
CA ALA A 39 12.23 -15.45 -5.45
C ALA A 39 13.56 -14.81 -5.02
N TYR A 40 13.68 -14.43 -3.76
CA TYR A 40 14.89 -13.83 -3.20
C TYR A 40 16.11 -14.74 -3.32
N GLN A 41 15.98 -16.07 -3.05
CA GLN A 41 17.08 -17.03 -3.18
C GLN A 41 17.60 -17.16 -4.62
N ILE A 42 16.72 -16.98 -5.60
CA ILE A 42 17.11 -16.96 -7.01
C ILE A 42 17.88 -15.68 -7.33
N LEU A 43 17.49 -14.55 -6.76
CA LEU A 43 17.94 -13.21 -7.14
C LEU A 43 18.87 -12.54 -6.12
N TYR A 44 19.21 -13.18 -5.00
CA TYR A 44 19.94 -12.53 -3.90
C TYR A 44 21.28 -11.88 -4.33
N LYS A 45 21.84 -12.30 -5.46
CA LYS A 45 23.04 -11.70 -6.07
C LYS A 45 22.75 -10.55 -7.04
N ASN A 46 21.47 -10.30 -7.34
CA ASN A 46 21.03 -9.23 -8.22
C ASN A 46 20.15 -8.25 -7.43
N GLU A 47 20.77 -7.24 -6.86
CA GLU A 47 20.12 -6.26 -5.96
C GLU A 47 18.95 -5.55 -6.62
N LYS A 48 18.97 -5.37 -7.94
CA LYS A 48 17.88 -4.75 -8.68
C LYS A 48 16.56 -5.52 -8.54
N TYR A 49 16.64 -6.86 -8.59
CA TYR A 49 15.44 -7.71 -8.51
C TYR A 49 15.14 -8.16 -7.09
N ALA A 50 16.15 -8.30 -6.24
CA ALA A 50 15.99 -8.62 -4.83
C ALA A 50 15.11 -7.59 -4.08
N TYR A 51 15.03 -6.35 -4.57
CA TYR A 51 14.16 -5.31 -4.05
C TYR A 51 12.70 -5.75 -3.93
N TYR A 52 12.12 -6.38 -4.96
CA TYR A 52 10.71 -6.79 -4.97
C TYR A 52 10.42 -7.83 -3.91
N SER A 53 11.21 -8.88 -3.84
CA SER A 53 11.06 -9.93 -2.83
C SER A 53 11.25 -9.41 -1.41
N LEU A 54 12.24 -8.53 -1.18
CA LEU A 54 12.49 -7.94 0.14
C LEU A 54 11.34 -7.03 0.58
N ARG A 55 10.82 -6.21 -0.35
CA ARG A 55 9.65 -5.36 -0.10
C ARG A 55 8.41 -6.20 0.17
N GLY A 56 8.17 -7.27 -0.61
CA GLY A 56 7.07 -8.21 -0.41
C GLY A 56 7.13 -8.91 0.96
N MET A 57 8.31 -9.41 1.37
CA MET A 57 8.50 -9.96 2.72
C MET A 57 8.22 -8.91 3.82
N ALA A 58 8.59 -7.64 3.60
CA ALA A 58 8.26 -6.56 4.53
C ALA A 58 6.75 -6.35 4.65
N HIS A 59 6.01 -6.41 3.55
CA HIS A 59 4.55 -6.33 3.56
C HIS A 59 3.91 -7.50 4.30
N VAL A 60 4.42 -8.74 4.14
CA VAL A 60 3.94 -9.88 4.96
C VAL A 60 4.10 -9.61 6.45
N PHE A 61 5.24 -9.06 6.89
CA PHE A 61 5.45 -8.68 8.28
C PHE A 61 4.53 -7.55 8.73
N LEU A 62 4.28 -6.57 7.86
CA LEU A 62 3.37 -5.46 8.11
C LEU A 62 1.94 -5.96 8.35
N MET A 63 1.42 -6.84 7.49
CA MET A 63 0.09 -7.44 7.64
C MET A 63 -0.05 -8.28 8.91
N ARG A 64 1.04 -8.88 9.38
CA ARG A 64 1.11 -9.59 10.66
C ARG A 64 1.32 -8.67 11.87
N ASN A 65 1.30 -7.36 11.68
CA ASN A 65 1.59 -6.36 12.72
C ASN A 65 2.98 -6.54 13.39
N GLN A 66 3.94 -7.13 12.65
CA GLN A 66 5.32 -7.31 13.09
C GLN A 66 6.18 -6.14 12.58
N LEU A 67 5.90 -4.96 13.10
CA LEU A 67 6.34 -3.66 12.55
C LEU A 67 7.86 -3.49 12.52
N ASP A 68 8.59 -4.00 13.53
CA ASP A 68 10.05 -3.89 13.54
C ASP A 68 10.70 -4.81 12.49
N SER A 69 10.12 -6.00 12.26
CA SER A 69 10.55 -6.89 11.17
C SER A 69 10.27 -6.26 9.81
N ALA A 70 9.08 -5.67 9.62
CA ALA A 70 8.73 -4.93 8.42
C ALA A 70 9.75 -3.82 8.13
N LEU A 71 10.08 -2.98 9.12
CA LEU A 71 11.11 -1.93 8.99
C LEU A 71 12.47 -2.51 8.60
N CYS A 72 12.87 -3.66 9.18
CA CYS A 72 14.14 -4.29 8.84
C CYS A 72 14.19 -4.68 7.36
N TYR A 73 13.12 -5.28 6.83
CA TYR A 73 13.07 -5.71 5.44
C TYR A 73 12.88 -4.54 4.46
N PHE A 74 12.10 -3.51 4.80
CA PHE A 74 12.04 -2.28 4.01
C PHE A 74 13.40 -1.56 3.94
N ARG A 75 14.20 -1.57 5.01
CA ARG A 75 15.58 -1.03 4.97
C ARG A 75 16.47 -1.81 4.02
N LYS A 76 16.39 -3.14 4.01
CA LYS A 76 17.13 -3.96 3.04
C LYS A 76 16.71 -3.65 1.60
N ALA A 77 15.40 -3.47 1.35
CA ALA A 77 14.92 -3.04 0.03
C ALA A 77 15.42 -1.63 -0.34
N TYR A 78 15.49 -0.72 0.63
CA TYR A 78 16.05 0.62 0.44
C TYR A 78 17.55 0.57 0.09
N ASP A 79 18.34 -0.30 0.75
CA ASP A 79 19.75 -0.49 0.44
C ASP A 79 19.95 -0.97 -1.01
N CYS A 80 19.08 -1.87 -1.51
CA CYS A 80 19.07 -2.29 -2.92
C CYS A 80 18.84 -1.10 -3.87
N VAL A 81 17.92 -0.18 -3.52
CA VAL A 81 17.66 1.03 -4.32
C VAL A 81 18.88 1.95 -4.35
N LEU A 82 19.57 2.10 -3.23
CA LEU A 82 20.79 2.93 -3.16
C LEU A 82 21.92 2.35 -4.01
N VAL A 83 22.15 1.03 -3.95
CA VAL A 83 23.22 0.35 -4.71
C VAL A 83 22.92 0.37 -6.21
N THR A 84 21.67 0.23 -6.60
CA THR A 84 21.26 0.25 -8.02
C THR A 84 21.11 1.67 -8.59
N HIS A 85 21.17 2.70 -7.76
CA HIS A 85 20.89 4.10 -8.10
C HIS A 85 19.51 4.31 -8.77
N ASP A 86 18.53 3.42 -8.49
CA ASP A 86 17.18 3.48 -9.04
C ASP A 86 16.26 4.32 -8.15
N SER A 87 16.46 5.63 -8.20
CA SER A 87 15.70 6.58 -7.36
C SER A 87 14.19 6.59 -7.66
N SER A 88 13.73 6.01 -8.78
CA SER A 88 12.31 5.92 -9.13
C SER A 88 11.49 5.09 -8.12
N ARG A 89 12.14 4.22 -7.35
CA ARG A 89 11.51 3.36 -6.33
C ARG A 89 11.41 4.01 -4.95
N LEU A 90 12.11 5.12 -4.73
CA LEU A 90 12.12 5.78 -3.41
C LEU A 90 10.74 6.27 -2.96
N PRO A 91 9.87 6.86 -3.81
CA PRO A 91 8.54 7.27 -3.37
C PRO A 91 7.73 6.13 -2.79
N ILE A 92 7.77 4.95 -3.41
CA ILE A 92 7.05 3.75 -2.94
C ILE A 92 7.58 3.33 -1.57
N LEU A 93 8.90 3.22 -1.40
CA LEU A 93 9.51 2.84 -0.12
C LEU A 93 9.26 3.87 0.98
N TYR A 94 9.29 5.16 0.67
CA TYR A 94 8.98 6.19 1.66
C TYR A 94 7.51 6.12 2.09
N ASN A 95 6.60 5.79 1.18
CA ASN A 95 5.22 5.52 1.54
C ASN A 95 5.09 4.27 2.43
N ASP A 96 5.80 3.19 2.11
CA ASP A 96 5.84 1.98 2.95
C ASP A 96 6.37 2.30 4.37
N PHE A 97 7.44 3.09 4.49
CA PHE A 97 7.93 3.55 5.80
C PHE A 97 6.91 4.41 6.54
N ALA A 98 6.22 5.33 5.84
CA ALA A 98 5.17 6.15 6.44
C ALA A 98 4.08 5.27 7.05
N THR A 99 3.59 4.28 6.30
CA THR A 99 2.56 3.31 6.75
C THR A 99 3.02 2.55 8.01
N VAL A 100 4.27 2.06 8.05
CA VAL A 100 4.77 1.36 9.24
C VAL A 100 4.83 2.29 10.45
N TYR A 101 5.33 3.53 10.29
CA TYR A 101 5.41 4.49 11.39
C TYR A 101 4.03 4.94 11.85
N GLU A 102 3.05 5.04 10.96
CA GLU A 102 1.66 5.30 11.29
C GLU A 102 1.07 4.17 12.16
N GLN A 103 1.23 2.91 11.77
CA GLN A 103 0.80 1.75 12.57
C GLN A 103 1.53 1.68 13.94
N LYS A 104 2.77 2.17 14.02
CA LYS A 104 3.51 2.34 15.28
C LYS A 104 3.02 3.55 16.09
N LYS A 105 2.09 4.35 15.56
CA LYS A 105 1.63 5.63 16.12
C LYS A 105 2.75 6.67 16.26
N GLU A 106 3.82 6.52 15.49
CA GLU A 106 4.93 7.46 15.40
C GLU A 106 4.65 8.50 14.30
N TYR A 107 3.55 9.22 14.41
CA TYR A 107 2.97 10.08 13.36
C TYR A 107 3.92 11.18 12.88
N VAL A 108 4.80 11.69 13.73
CA VAL A 108 5.82 12.67 13.32
C VAL A 108 6.75 12.07 12.27
N ARG A 109 7.22 10.83 12.49
CA ARG A 109 8.07 10.12 11.51
C ARG A 109 7.30 9.76 10.26
N ALA A 110 6.05 9.28 10.40
CA ALA A 110 5.18 9.03 9.25
C ALA A 110 5.06 10.30 8.39
N ASN A 111 4.84 11.45 9.03
CA ASN A 111 4.77 12.75 8.38
C ASN A 111 6.05 13.15 7.63
N GLU A 112 7.24 12.86 8.18
CA GLU A 112 8.51 13.11 7.51
C GLU A 112 8.64 12.28 6.23
N TYR A 113 8.28 10.99 6.27
CA TYR A 113 8.37 10.11 5.10
C TYR A 113 7.36 10.47 4.02
N ILE A 114 6.10 10.70 4.37
CA ILE A 114 5.08 11.07 3.38
C ILE A 114 5.39 12.45 2.75
N SER A 115 6.05 13.37 3.46
CA SER A 115 6.51 14.64 2.91
C SER A 115 7.61 14.45 1.86
N LYS A 116 8.50 13.46 2.04
CA LYS A 116 9.49 13.09 1.02
C LYS A 116 8.81 12.56 -0.24
N VAL A 117 7.76 11.73 -0.10
CA VAL A 117 6.97 11.24 -1.24
C VAL A 117 6.42 12.41 -2.04
N ILE A 118 5.75 13.37 -1.37
CA ILE A 118 5.16 14.55 -2.01
C ILE A 118 6.23 15.38 -2.77
N SER A 119 7.44 15.48 -2.22
CA SER A 119 8.52 16.24 -2.86
C SER A 119 9.10 15.58 -4.12
N MET A 120 8.82 14.29 -4.34
CA MET A 120 9.40 13.49 -5.44
C MET A 120 8.41 13.18 -6.56
N LEU A 121 7.12 13.16 -6.27
CA LEU A 121 6.07 12.83 -7.23
C LEU A 121 5.58 14.07 -7.98
N LYS A 122 5.03 13.85 -9.17
CA LYS A 122 4.35 14.87 -9.95
C LYS A 122 2.90 15.04 -9.48
N SER A 123 2.27 16.14 -9.87
CA SER A 123 0.93 16.52 -9.40
C SER A 123 -0.15 15.47 -9.68
N ASP A 124 -0.06 14.75 -10.79
CA ASP A 124 -1.00 13.70 -11.21
C ASP A 124 -0.88 12.38 -10.46
N GLU A 125 0.21 12.20 -9.69
CA GLU A 125 0.47 11.00 -8.88
C GLU A 125 0.16 11.20 -7.39
N LEU A 126 -0.25 12.41 -7.00
CA LEU A 126 -0.30 12.83 -5.59
C LEU A 126 -1.62 12.56 -4.87
N ASP A 127 -2.70 12.22 -5.57
CA ASP A 127 -4.03 12.11 -4.93
C ASP A 127 -4.07 11.14 -3.74
N LYS A 128 -3.60 9.90 -3.94
CA LYS A 128 -3.55 8.91 -2.84
C LYS A 128 -2.59 9.34 -1.72
N VAL A 129 -1.52 10.05 -2.08
CA VAL A 129 -0.52 10.56 -1.13
C VAL A 129 -1.09 11.71 -0.29
N TYR A 130 -1.89 12.60 -0.90
CA TYR A 130 -2.54 13.68 -0.17
C TYR A 130 -3.57 13.16 0.84
N ARG A 131 -4.34 12.12 0.49
CA ARG A 131 -5.23 11.46 1.43
C ARG A 131 -4.46 10.92 2.64
N HIS A 132 -3.42 10.11 2.40
CA HIS A 132 -2.58 9.53 3.45
C HIS A 132 -1.93 10.63 4.32
N LYS A 133 -1.49 11.73 3.70
CA LYS A 133 -0.98 12.90 4.43
C LYS A 133 -2.05 13.54 5.30
N GLY A 134 -3.28 13.67 4.80
CA GLY A 134 -4.43 14.19 5.55
C GLY A 134 -4.74 13.35 6.78
N GLU A 135 -4.73 12.03 6.65
CA GLU A 135 -4.92 11.08 7.76
C GLU A 135 -3.83 11.24 8.84
N ILE A 136 -2.57 11.31 8.43
CA ILE A 136 -1.46 11.58 9.38
C ILE A 136 -1.62 12.94 10.07
N MET A 137 -2.10 13.98 9.36
CA MET A 137 -2.35 15.29 9.97
C MET A 137 -3.48 15.24 11.00
N LEU A 138 -4.53 14.44 10.76
CA LEU A 138 -5.57 14.19 11.76
C LEU A 138 -5.00 13.58 13.05
N GLU A 139 -4.14 12.58 12.92
CA GLU A 139 -3.53 11.92 14.07
C GLU A 139 -2.55 12.83 14.83
N LEU A 140 -2.00 13.84 14.16
CA LEU A 140 -1.18 14.90 14.76
C LEU A 140 -2.01 16.06 15.33
N ASP A 141 -3.35 15.97 15.27
CA ASP A 141 -4.29 17.03 15.65
C ASP A 141 -4.09 18.37 14.89
N GLN A 142 -3.54 18.27 13.67
CA GLN A 142 -3.32 19.42 12.78
C GLN A 142 -4.49 19.57 11.80
N LEU A 143 -5.67 19.91 12.34
CA LEU A 143 -6.96 19.85 11.63
C LEU A 143 -7.00 20.74 10.38
N ASP A 144 -6.40 21.94 10.41
CA ASP A 144 -6.32 22.81 9.24
C ASP A 144 -5.46 22.23 8.12
N SER A 145 -4.35 21.56 8.48
CA SER A 145 -3.49 20.86 7.54
C SER A 145 -4.21 19.63 6.96
N ALA A 146 -4.91 18.86 7.78
CA ALA A 146 -5.72 17.73 7.33
C ALA A 146 -6.77 18.17 6.33
N ARG A 147 -7.51 19.25 6.61
CA ARG A 147 -8.49 19.84 5.69
C ARG A 147 -7.85 20.24 4.37
N HIS A 148 -6.68 20.88 4.41
CA HIS A 148 -5.95 21.27 3.21
C HIS A 148 -5.62 20.06 2.31
N TYR A 149 -5.06 18.99 2.89
CA TYR A 149 -4.66 17.81 2.12
C TYR A 149 -5.87 17.02 1.60
N PHE A 150 -6.95 16.87 2.36
CA PHE A 150 -8.19 16.29 1.85
C PHE A 150 -8.83 17.13 0.75
N ALA A 151 -8.67 18.45 0.77
CA ALA A 151 -9.13 19.33 -0.29
C ALA A 151 -8.30 19.19 -1.59
N LEU A 152 -7.03 18.81 -1.50
CA LEU A 152 -6.18 18.50 -2.66
C LEU A 152 -6.50 17.14 -3.29
N ASN A 153 -7.02 16.19 -2.52
CA ASN A 153 -7.45 14.86 -2.98
C ASN A 153 -8.83 14.95 -3.65
N LYS A 154 -8.95 15.66 -4.77
CA LYS A 154 -10.25 15.91 -5.46
C LYS A 154 -10.53 14.99 -6.62
N ASP A 155 -9.50 14.56 -7.32
CA ASP A 155 -9.61 13.91 -8.63
C ASP A 155 -9.59 12.38 -8.54
N VAL A 156 -9.91 11.83 -7.35
CA VAL A 156 -10.02 10.38 -7.16
C VAL A 156 -11.23 9.86 -7.91
N GLN A 157 -10.99 9.04 -8.93
CA GLN A 157 -12.04 8.46 -9.77
C GLN A 157 -12.44 7.04 -9.35
N ASP A 158 -11.58 6.37 -8.57
CA ASP A 158 -11.89 5.02 -8.10
C ASP A 158 -12.77 5.05 -6.84
N VAL A 159 -13.70 4.10 -6.75
CA VAL A 159 -14.70 4.01 -5.67
C VAL A 159 -14.05 3.84 -4.29
N TYR A 160 -12.94 3.09 -4.20
CA TYR A 160 -12.22 2.87 -2.95
C TYR A 160 -11.55 4.15 -2.46
N GLY A 161 -10.90 4.87 -3.37
CA GLY A 161 -10.26 6.15 -3.05
C GLY A 161 -11.28 7.21 -2.64
N MET A 162 -12.45 7.25 -3.30
CA MET A 162 -13.54 8.15 -2.90
C MET A 162 -14.09 7.79 -1.52
N ALA A 163 -14.34 6.51 -1.24
CA ALA A 163 -14.80 6.06 0.08
C ALA A 163 -13.80 6.45 1.17
N ALA A 164 -12.52 6.16 1.00
CA ALA A 164 -11.48 6.51 1.97
C ALA A 164 -11.35 8.03 2.17
N ARG A 165 -11.57 8.85 1.14
CA ARG A 165 -11.62 10.31 1.28
C ARG A 165 -12.79 10.77 2.14
N TYR A 166 -14.00 10.25 1.92
CA TYR A 166 -15.16 10.64 2.71
C TYR A 166 -15.05 10.18 4.17
N ASP A 167 -14.43 9.02 4.43
CA ASP A 167 -14.11 8.57 5.78
C ASP A 167 -13.17 9.55 6.50
N GLY A 168 -12.07 9.97 5.84
CA GLY A 168 -11.16 10.98 6.37
C GLY A 168 -11.84 12.34 6.63
N LEU A 169 -12.72 12.79 5.72
CA LEU A 169 -13.49 14.02 5.89
C LEU A 169 -14.51 13.90 7.02
N TYR A 170 -15.17 12.75 7.17
CA TYR A 170 -16.07 12.48 8.31
C TYR A 170 -15.32 12.65 9.64
N GLU A 171 -14.17 12.02 9.80
CA GLU A 171 -13.39 12.09 11.03
C GLU A 171 -12.88 13.53 11.29
N LEU A 172 -12.47 14.25 10.25
CA LEU A 172 -12.08 15.66 10.34
C LEU A 172 -13.22 16.53 10.85
N GLU A 173 -14.39 16.47 10.21
CA GLU A 173 -15.53 17.33 10.57
C GLU A 173 -16.09 16.99 11.95
N LYS A 174 -16.03 15.72 12.34
CA LYS A 174 -16.37 15.27 13.69
C LYS A 174 -15.43 15.87 14.74
N ARG A 175 -14.10 15.85 14.52
CA ARG A 175 -13.13 16.49 15.44
C ARG A 175 -13.28 18.00 15.51
N LEU A 176 -13.76 18.64 14.44
CA LEU A 176 -14.07 20.08 14.39
C LEU A 176 -15.41 20.44 15.03
N GLY A 177 -16.24 19.45 15.38
CA GLY A 177 -17.59 19.67 15.90
C GLY A 177 -18.63 20.05 14.83
N ASN A 178 -18.31 19.94 13.56
CA ASN A 178 -19.19 20.24 12.43
C ASN A 178 -20.08 19.05 12.11
N TRP A 179 -21.01 18.73 13.00
CA TRP A 179 -21.81 17.49 12.94
C TRP A 179 -22.64 17.35 11.66
N GLU A 180 -23.15 18.44 11.11
CA GLU A 180 -23.91 18.42 9.85
C GLU A 180 -23.02 17.94 8.68
N ALA A 181 -21.83 18.51 8.54
CA ALA A 181 -20.88 18.11 7.52
C ALA A 181 -20.36 16.67 7.75
N ALA A 182 -20.15 16.27 9.00
CA ALA A 182 -19.77 14.91 9.35
C ALA A 182 -20.83 13.90 8.89
N VAL A 183 -22.12 14.15 9.15
CA VAL A 183 -23.21 13.28 8.68
C VAL A 183 -23.25 13.20 7.17
N GLN A 184 -23.12 14.32 6.45
CA GLN A 184 -23.09 14.33 4.98
C GLN A 184 -21.94 13.49 4.43
N ASN A 185 -20.75 13.55 5.03
CA ASN A 185 -19.62 12.74 4.61
C ASN A 185 -19.83 11.24 4.96
N ALA A 186 -20.44 10.94 6.11
CA ALA A 186 -20.80 9.57 6.48
C ALA A 186 -21.81 8.96 5.48
N ASP A 187 -22.85 9.70 5.11
CA ASP A 187 -23.84 9.26 4.12
C ASP A 187 -23.17 8.96 2.76
N ALA A 188 -22.28 9.87 2.30
CA ALA A 188 -21.53 9.66 1.06
C ALA A 188 -20.62 8.43 1.13
N TYR A 189 -19.95 8.21 2.26
CA TYR A 189 -19.15 7.01 2.51
C TYR A 189 -20.02 5.74 2.44
N MET A 190 -21.18 5.71 3.10
CA MET A 190 -22.07 4.55 3.13
C MET A 190 -22.55 4.15 1.73
N VAL A 191 -22.91 5.12 0.88
CA VAL A 191 -23.31 4.85 -0.51
C VAL A 191 -22.17 4.18 -1.31
N LEU A 192 -20.94 4.66 -1.11
CA LEU A 192 -19.77 4.07 -1.78
C LEU A 192 -19.42 2.70 -1.21
N TYR A 193 -19.56 2.52 0.10
CA TYR A 193 -19.35 1.23 0.75
C TYR A 193 -20.30 0.14 0.23
N ASP A 194 -21.59 0.46 0.08
CA ASP A 194 -22.55 -0.45 -0.52
C ASP A 194 -22.18 -0.82 -1.95
N SER A 195 -21.72 0.16 -2.75
CA SER A 195 -21.22 -0.08 -4.11
C SER A 195 -19.99 -0.99 -4.13
N ILE A 196 -19.07 -0.86 -3.16
CA ILE A 196 -17.89 -1.71 -3.01
C ILE A 196 -18.30 -3.14 -2.67
N GLN A 197 -19.27 -3.33 -1.76
CA GLN A 197 -19.79 -4.65 -1.42
C GLN A 197 -20.45 -5.34 -2.64
N GLU A 198 -21.26 -4.61 -3.40
CA GLU A 198 -21.88 -5.15 -4.62
C GLU A 198 -20.83 -5.57 -5.66
N LEU A 199 -19.73 -4.81 -5.83
CA LEU A 199 -18.63 -5.17 -6.73
C LEU A 199 -17.90 -6.42 -6.26
N SER A 200 -17.61 -6.53 -4.98
CA SER A 200 -16.98 -7.71 -4.37
C SER A 200 -17.83 -8.97 -4.54
N ASP A 201 -19.15 -8.86 -4.30
CA ASP A 201 -20.07 -9.99 -4.43
C ASP A 201 -20.21 -10.45 -5.89
N ARG A 202 -20.21 -9.53 -6.86
CA ARG A 202 -20.19 -9.86 -8.29
C ARG A 202 -18.91 -10.58 -8.68
N GLN A 203 -17.75 -10.11 -8.24
CA GLN A 203 -16.47 -10.77 -8.54
C GLN A 203 -16.45 -12.22 -8.01
N LYS A 204 -16.90 -12.43 -6.78
CA LYS A 204 -17.01 -13.78 -6.21
C LYS A 204 -17.97 -14.69 -6.99
N LEU A 205 -19.09 -14.13 -7.48
CA LEU A 205 -20.05 -14.87 -8.30
C LEU A 205 -19.44 -15.26 -9.65
N ASP A 206 -18.74 -14.34 -10.30
CA ASP A 206 -18.07 -14.58 -11.59
C ASP A 206 -16.98 -15.66 -11.44
N GLU A 207 -16.17 -15.62 -10.38
CA GLU A 207 -15.18 -16.66 -10.07
C GLU A 207 -15.81 -18.04 -9.84
N LEU A 208 -16.96 -18.11 -9.14
CA LEU A 208 -17.69 -19.35 -8.93
C LEU A 208 -18.26 -19.91 -10.25
N MET A 209 -18.74 -19.04 -11.13
CA MET A 209 -19.24 -19.44 -12.44
C MET A 209 -18.14 -19.95 -13.36
N ASP A 210 -16.96 -19.29 -13.36
CA ASP A 210 -15.81 -19.71 -14.15
C ASP A 210 -15.26 -21.08 -13.66
N ASN A 211 -15.19 -21.27 -12.35
CA ASN A 211 -14.80 -22.56 -11.78
C ASN A 211 -15.76 -23.71 -12.15
N HIS A 212 -17.08 -23.44 -12.22
CA HIS A 212 -18.07 -24.44 -12.65
C HIS A 212 -18.06 -24.74 -14.16
N GLN A 213 -17.46 -23.87 -14.98
CA GLN A 213 -17.27 -24.14 -16.42
C GLN A 213 -16.03 -24.98 -16.73
N LEU A 214 -15.14 -25.14 -15.75
CA LEU A 214 -13.89 -25.91 -15.86
C LEU A 214 -14.01 -27.34 -15.32
N GLU A 215 -15.14 -27.73 -14.70
CA GLU A 215 -15.49 -29.10 -14.33
C GLU A 215 -16.32 -29.81 -15.41
#